data_a72895e79f55cf7e519d8eb3342f1f81
#
_entry.id   a72895e79f55cf7e519d8eb3342f1f81
#
_cell.length_a   1.000
_cell.length_b   1.000
_cell.length_c   1.000
_cell.angle_alpha   90.00
_cell.angle_beta   90.00
_cell.angle_gamma   90.00
#
_symmetry.space_group_name_H-M   'P 1'
#
loop_
_entity.id
_entity.type
_entity.pdbx_description
1 polymer ?
#
loop_
_entity_poly.entity_id
_entity_poly.type
_entity_poly.pdbx_seq_one_letter_code
_entity_poly.pdbx_strand_id
1 'polypeptide(L)'
;IPLADSWADAQAVLAKQQETGLVCMAGHTRRFNPSHQFVKQQIESGKLNILSMDVETYFFRRENKNAKGEPRSWTDHLLWHHSAHTIDIFQYMTGAKVVKANILQGPQHPDLGIAMDQSIQMKTDKGQILTLSLSFNNEGPFGTFFRYIGDTATYLARYDDLFNGKDEPVDISSVDVPSTNGIELQDREFIAAIREGREPNSSVQGVIDCYRVIGELAASLEEQDGWS
;
A
#
# COMPACT_ATOMS: atom_id res chain seq x y z
N ILE A 1 -9.81 -1.73 0.21
CA ILE A 1 -8.70 -2.17 -0.63
C ILE A 1 -8.90 -3.66 -0.96
N PRO A 2 -8.69 -4.06 -2.23
CA PRO A 2 -8.26 -3.25 -3.37
C PRO A 2 -9.40 -2.39 -3.97
N LEU A 3 -9.05 -1.46 -4.88
CA LEU A 3 -10.06 -0.79 -5.73
C LEU A 3 -10.78 -1.83 -6.61
N ALA A 4 -10.03 -2.78 -7.12
CA ALA A 4 -10.44 -3.96 -7.85
C ALA A 4 -9.32 -5.00 -7.80
N ASP A 5 -9.62 -6.26 -8.06
CA ASP A 5 -8.67 -7.38 -8.09
C ASP A 5 -8.29 -7.81 -9.52
N SER A 6 -8.55 -6.94 -10.48
CA SER A 6 -8.00 -6.98 -11.84
C SER A 6 -7.70 -5.58 -12.36
N TRP A 7 -6.77 -5.48 -13.30
CA TRP A 7 -6.48 -4.21 -13.98
C TRP A 7 -7.67 -3.72 -14.82
N ALA A 8 -8.36 -4.62 -15.49
CA ALA A 8 -9.52 -4.28 -16.32
C ALA A 8 -10.65 -3.67 -15.48
N ASP A 9 -10.95 -4.25 -14.30
CA ASP A 9 -11.98 -3.73 -13.41
C ASP A 9 -11.56 -2.40 -12.77
N ALA A 10 -10.28 -2.23 -12.42
CA ALA A 10 -9.77 -0.94 -11.94
C ALA A 10 -9.96 0.17 -12.98
N GLN A 11 -9.70 -0.12 -14.27
CA GLN A 11 -9.96 0.81 -15.36
C GLN A 11 -11.46 1.08 -15.55
N ALA A 12 -12.33 0.06 -15.39
CA ALA A 12 -13.77 0.22 -15.47
C ALA A 12 -14.31 1.13 -14.35
N VAL A 13 -13.78 0.99 -13.11
CA VAL A 13 -14.12 1.89 -12.00
C VAL A 13 -13.71 3.32 -12.31
N LEU A 14 -12.49 3.54 -12.83
CA LEU A 14 -12.03 4.87 -13.23
C LEU A 14 -12.92 5.46 -14.34
N ALA A 15 -13.23 4.70 -15.37
CA ALA A 15 -14.10 5.15 -16.46
C ALA A 15 -15.49 5.53 -15.95
N LYS A 16 -16.04 4.74 -15.03
CA LYS A 16 -17.36 5.04 -14.43
C LYS A 16 -17.32 6.29 -13.56
N GLN A 17 -16.25 6.50 -12.80
CA GLN A 17 -16.05 7.73 -12.03
C GLN A 17 -15.99 8.95 -12.95
N GLN A 18 -15.24 8.86 -14.06
CA GLN A 18 -15.13 9.95 -15.04
C GLN A 18 -16.48 10.24 -15.74
N GLU A 19 -17.25 9.20 -16.07
CA GLU A 19 -18.59 9.33 -16.67
C GLU A 19 -19.58 10.04 -15.74
N THR A 20 -19.55 9.70 -14.47
CA THR A 20 -20.53 10.19 -13.49
C THR A 20 -20.11 11.48 -12.79
N GLY A 21 -18.82 11.79 -12.75
CA GLY A 21 -18.27 12.92 -11.98
C GLY A 21 -18.42 12.78 -10.46
N LEU A 22 -18.80 11.60 -9.96
CA LEU A 22 -18.97 11.37 -8.53
C LEU A 22 -17.62 11.27 -7.82
N VAL A 23 -17.58 11.74 -6.57
CA VAL A 23 -16.41 11.57 -5.70
C VAL A 23 -16.21 10.07 -5.45
N CYS A 24 -15.06 9.55 -5.84
CA CYS A 24 -14.69 8.16 -5.65
C CYS A 24 -13.28 8.07 -5.07
N MET A 25 -13.13 7.33 -3.98
CA MET A 25 -11.89 7.20 -3.24
C MET A 25 -11.56 5.74 -2.96
N ALA A 26 -10.30 5.35 -3.12
CA ALA A 26 -9.79 4.06 -2.68
C ALA A 26 -9.30 4.15 -1.23
N GLY A 27 -9.55 3.12 -0.43
CA GLY A 27 -9.21 3.10 1.00
C GLY A 27 -7.73 2.87 1.28
N HIS A 28 -6.82 3.63 0.69
CA HIS A 28 -5.38 3.56 0.95
C HIS A 28 -5.03 4.22 2.29
N THR A 29 -5.41 3.57 3.37
CA THR A 29 -5.34 4.07 4.75
C THR A 29 -3.95 4.58 5.14
N ARG A 30 -2.88 4.02 4.57
CA ARG A 30 -1.50 4.45 4.88
C ARG A 30 -1.24 5.92 4.58
N ARG A 31 -1.94 6.52 3.60
CA ARG A 31 -1.86 7.97 3.34
C ARG A 31 -2.39 8.83 4.48
N PHE A 32 -3.19 8.24 5.38
CA PHE A 32 -3.91 8.92 6.46
C PHE A 32 -3.33 8.62 7.84
N ASN A 33 -2.51 7.59 8.03
CA ASN A 33 -1.86 7.33 9.30
C ASN A 33 -0.89 8.49 9.66
N PRO A 34 -0.94 9.04 10.88
CA PRO A 34 -0.10 10.17 11.28
C PRO A 34 1.40 9.92 11.14
N SER A 35 1.87 8.69 11.39
CA SER A 35 3.26 8.29 11.19
C SER A 35 3.73 8.49 9.74
N HIS A 36 2.91 8.09 8.77
CA HIS A 36 3.20 8.29 7.36
C HIS A 36 3.03 9.75 6.93
N GLN A 37 2.03 10.46 7.49
CA GLN A 37 1.84 11.89 7.21
C GLN A 37 3.03 12.71 7.68
N PHE A 38 3.62 12.40 8.84
CA PHE A 38 4.84 13.05 9.31
C PHE A 38 5.98 12.91 8.28
N VAL A 39 6.24 11.68 7.79
CA VAL A 39 7.26 11.46 6.76
C VAL A 39 6.95 12.26 5.49
N LYS A 40 5.68 12.30 5.08
CA LYS A 40 5.24 13.08 3.92
C LYS A 40 5.49 14.57 4.10
N GLN A 41 5.23 15.13 5.29
CA GLN A 41 5.55 16.54 5.61
C GLN A 41 7.06 16.83 5.55
N GLN A 42 7.92 15.88 5.99
CA GLN A 42 9.37 16.05 5.84
C GLN A 42 9.79 16.13 4.36
N ILE A 43 9.16 15.31 3.51
CA ILE A 43 9.40 15.31 2.07
C ILE A 43 8.92 16.63 1.44
N GLU A 44 7.69 17.03 1.72
CA GLU A 44 7.07 18.25 1.15
C GLU A 44 7.77 19.53 1.58
N SER A 45 8.32 19.56 2.80
CA SER A 45 9.14 20.67 3.28
C SER A 45 10.57 20.68 2.74
N GLY A 46 10.95 19.71 1.90
CA GLY A 46 12.30 19.57 1.34
C GLY A 46 13.38 19.15 2.33
N LYS A 47 12.97 18.66 3.51
CA LYS A 47 13.91 18.18 4.54
C LYS A 47 14.36 16.74 4.32
N LEU A 48 13.63 15.99 3.48
CA LEU A 48 13.88 14.58 3.20
C LEU A 48 13.59 14.28 1.73
N ASN A 49 14.52 13.62 1.04
CA ASN A 49 14.27 12.97 -0.23
C ASN A 49 14.39 11.46 -0.05
N ILE A 50 13.35 10.71 -0.40
CA ILE A 50 13.38 9.25 -0.32
C ILE A 50 14.31 8.71 -1.41
N LEU A 51 15.23 7.84 -1.01
CA LEU A 51 16.15 7.12 -1.88
C LEU A 51 15.69 5.66 -2.07
N SER A 52 15.26 5.01 -0.98
CA SER A 52 14.69 3.67 -1.02
C SER A 52 13.67 3.45 0.09
N MET A 53 12.85 2.42 -0.08
CA MET A 53 11.96 1.91 0.95
C MET A 53 12.13 0.40 1.06
N ASP A 54 12.19 -0.11 2.29
CA ASP A 54 12.10 -1.52 2.60
C ASP A 54 10.84 -1.77 3.43
N VAL A 55 10.00 -2.68 2.97
CA VAL A 55 8.70 -2.92 3.59
C VAL A 55 8.47 -4.41 3.80
N GLU A 56 7.96 -4.75 4.97
CA GLU A 56 7.58 -6.10 5.35
C GLU A 56 6.10 -6.11 5.71
N THR A 57 5.33 -7.04 5.12
CA THR A 57 3.92 -7.24 5.42
C THR A 57 3.69 -8.69 5.79
N TYR A 58 3.56 -8.96 7.09
CA TYR A 58 3.59 -10.31 7.63
C TYR A 58 2.36 -10.61 8.46
N PHE A 59 1.72 -11.75 8.12
CA PHE A 59 0.58 -12.30 8.85
C PHE A 59 0.70 -13.83 8.93
N PHE A 60 -0.09 -14.42 9.80
CA PHE A 60 -0.25 -15.88 9.87
C PHE A 60 -1.65 -16.26 9.41
N ARG A 61 -1.75 -16.96 8.28
CA ARG A 61 -3.03 -17.38 7.72
C ARG A 61 -3.02 -18.87 7.36
N ARG A 62 -4.01 -19.60 7.85
CA ARG A 62 -4.20 -21.03 7.57
C ARG A 62 -5.61 -21.36 7.12
N GLU A 63 -6.55 -20.44 7.33
CA GLU A 63 -7.95 -20.63 7.02
C GLU A 63 -8.54 -19.39 6.37
N ASN A 64 -9.53 -19.57 5.50
CA ASN A 64 -10.26 -18.46 4.90
C ASN A 64 -11.45 -18.05 5.77
N LYS A 65 -11.14 -17.49 6.94
CA LYS A 65 -12.13 -16.99 7.91
C LYS A 65 -11.93 -15.51 8.23
N ASN A 66 -13.02 -14.84 8.58
CA ASN A 66 -12.97 -13.47 9.09
C ASN A 66 -12.55 -13.45 10.58
N ALA A 67 -12.46 -12.26 11.17
CA ALA A 67 -12.09 -12.09 12.58
C ALA A 67 -13.07 -12.71 13.60
N LYS A 68 -14.30 -13.06 13.16
CA LYS A 68 -15.31 -13.74 13.97
C LYS A 68 -15.26 -15.27 13.83
N GLY A 69 -14.33 -15.80 13.01
CA GLY A 69 -14.22 -17.22 12.73
C GLY A 69 -15.21 -17.74 11.67
N GLU A 70 -15.93 -16.87 10.98
CA GLU A 70 -16.90 -17.26 9.94
C GLU A 70 -16.19 -17.40 8.58
N PRO A 71 -16.60 -18.36 7.72
CA PRO A 71 -16.05 -18.48 6.37
C PRO A 71 -16.27 -17.20 5.57
N ARG A 72 -15.26 -16.78 4.78
CA ARG A 72 -15.38 -15.67 3.83
C ARG A 72 -15.83 -16.19 2.47
N SER A 73 -16.55 -15.35 1.72
CA SER A 73 -16.90 -15.60 0.32
C SER A 73 -15.77 -15.29 -0.67
N TRP A 74 -14.67 -14.71 -0.18
CA TRP A 74 -13.48 -14.34 -0.95
C TRP A 74 -12.21 -14.67 -0.16
N THR A 75 -11.10 -14.82 -0.84
CA THR A 75 -9.81 -15.13 -0.21
C THR A 75 -8.86 -13.95 -0.35
N ASP A 76 -8.18 -13.57 0.73
CA ASP A 76 -7.13 -12.55 0.67
C ASP A 76 -6.03 -13.01 -0.32
N HIS A 77 -5.54 -12.04 -1.08
CA HIS A 77 -4.43 -12.25 -2.01
C HIS A 77 -3.29 -11.29 -1.68
N LEU A 78 -2.07 -11.78 -1.51
CA LEU A 78 -0.92 -10.94 -1.14
C LEU A 78 -0.70 -9.78 -2.12
N LEU A 79 -0.73 -10.08 -3.43
CA LEU A 79 -0.50 -9.06 -4.45
C LEU A 79 -1.60 -8.00 -4.47
N TRP A 80 -2.87 -8.40 -4.63
CA TRP A 80 -3.96 -7.44 -4.82
C TRP A 80 -4.40 -6.74 -3.54
N HIS A 81 -4.45 -7.45 -2.40
CA HIS A 81 -5.00 -6.90 -1.16
C HIS A 81 -3.93 -6.25 -0.26
N HIS A 82 -2.70 -6.80 -0.25
CA HIS A 82 -1.67 -6.34 0.68
C HIS A 82 -0.60 -5.48 0.02
N SER A 83 -0.09 -5.85 -1.18
CA SER A 83 0.93 -5.05 -1.84
C SER A 83 0.39 -3.69 -2.29
N ALA A 84 -0.92 -3.59 -2.59
CA ALA A 84 -1.55 -2.33 -2.99
C ALA A 84 -1.30 -1.19 -2.00
N HIS A 85 -1.35 -1.45 -0.69
CA HIS A 85 -1.04 -0.45 0.32
C HIS A 85 0.40 0.08 0.21
N THR A 86 1.35 -0.82 -0.08
CA THR A 86 2.78 -0.47 -0.15
C THR A 86 3.14 0.20 -1.48
N ILE A 87 2.61 -0.31 -2.59
CA ILE A 87 2.87 0.26 -3.91
C ILE A 87 2.31 1.68 -3.98
N ASP A 88 1.10 1.88 -3.47
CA ASP A 88 0.48 3.20 -3.41
C ASP A 88 1.29 4.18 -2.56
N ILE A 89 1.65 3.81 -1.32
CA ILE A 89 2.40 4.71 -0.44
C ILE A 89 3.80 5.01 -0.99
N PHE A 90 4.44 4.06 -1.68
CA PHE A 90 5.73 4.29 -2.33
C PHE A 90 5.63 5.36 -3.43
N GLN A 91 4.64 5.26 -4.31
CA GLN A 91 4.38 6.27 -5.35
C GLN A 91 3.97 7.62 -4.74
N TYR A 92 3.14 7.61 -3.70
CA TYR A 92 2.71 8.80 -2.99
C TYR A 92 3.86 9.54 -2.30
N MET A 93 4.77 8.81 -1.64
CA MET A 93 5.93 9.40 -0.97
C MET A 93 6.98 9.92 -1.94
N THR A 94 7.25 9.19 -3.00
CA THR A 94 8.28 9.57 -3.99
C THR A 94 7.78 10.61 -5.00
N GLY A 95 6.46 10.71 -5.19
CA GLY A 95 5.88 11.52 -6.27
C GLY A 95 6.40 11.13 -7.64
N ALA A 96 6.66 9.82 -7.86
CA ALA A 96 7.32 9.28 -9.03
C ALA A 96 6.57 8.04 -9.55
N LYS A 97 6.74 7.74 -10.85
CA LYS A 97 6.11 6.59 -11.48
C LYS A 97 7.01 5.36 -11.39
N VAL A 98 6.44 4.20 -11.10
CA VAL A 98 7.14 2.93 -11.21
C VAL A 98 7.34 2.58 -12.68
N VAL A 99 8.60 2.40 -13.07
CA VAL A 99 9.01 2.08 -14.46
C VAL A 99 9.62 0.69 -14.59
N LYS A 100 9.92 0.04 -13.47
CA LYS A 100 10.38 -1.35 -13.44
C LYS A 100 9.88 -2.00 -12.17
N ALA A 101 9.29 -3.17 -12.33
CA ALA A 101 8.83 -4.02 -11.22
C ALA A 101 9.18 -5.48 -11.52
N ASN A 102 9.42 -6.25 -10.47
CA ASN A 102 9.66 -7.68 -10.51
C ASN A 102 9.03 -8.34 -9.29
N ILE A 103 8.48 -9.53 -9.46
CA ILE A 103 7.87 -10.32 -8.40
C ILE A 103 8.32 -11.77 -8.50
N LEU A 104 8.56 -12.37 -7.34
CA LEU A 104 8.68 -13.80 -7.16
C LEU A 104 7.65 -14.24 -6.14
N GLN A 105 7.05 -15.41 -6.35
CA GLN A 105 6.13 -15.99 -5.38
C GLN A 105 6.52 -17.42 -5.01
N GLY A 106 6.19 -17.79 -3.77
CA GLY A 106 6.27 -19.15 -3.26
C GLY A 106 5.11 -20.02 -3.76
N PRO A 107 5.10 -21.30 -3.37
CA PRO A 107 4.04 -22.21 -3.76
C PRO A 107 2.67 -21.79 -3.23
N GLN A 108 1.61 -22.19 -3.94
CA GLN A 108 0.24 -22.00 -3.48
C GLN A 108 -0.08 -22.93 -2.31
N HIS A 109 -0.84 -22.42 -1.35
CA HIS A 109 -1.38 -23.23 -0.27
C HIS A 109 -2.47 -24.18 -0.84
N PRO A 110 -2.39 -25.50 -0.56
CA PRO A 110 -3.28 -26.47 -1.21
C PRO A 110 -4.77 -26.22 -0.95
N ASP A 111 -5.13 -25.75 0.25
CA ASP A 111 -6.53 -25.52 0.62
C ASP A 111 -7.02 -24.10 0.34
N LEU A 112 -6.12 -23.11 0.31
CA LEU A 112 -6.47 -21.71 0.10
C LEU A 112 -6.35 -21.27 -1.37
N GLY A 113 -5.58 -21.98 -2.18
CA GLY A 113 -5.36 -21.68 -3.59
C GLY A 113 -4.64 -20.35 -3.86
N ILE A 114 -3.89 -19.84 -2.87
CA ILE A 114 -3.13 -18.58 -2.97
C ILE A 114 -1.67 -18.81 -2.60
N ALA A 115 -0.77 -18.00 -3.19
CA ALA A 115 0.61 -17.96 -2.77
C ALA A 115 0.72 -17.38 -1.35
N MET A 116 1.54 -18.02 -0.51
CA MET A 116 1.70 -17.64 0.89
C MET A 116 2.87 -16.71 1.13
N ASP A 117 3.77 -16.58 0.17
CA ASP A 117 4.94 -15.71 0.24
C ASP A 117 5.16 -15.03 -1.11
N GLN A 118 5.49 -13.74 -1.10
CA GLN A 118 5.86 -12.97 -2.28
C GLN A 118 6.99 -12.00 -1.95
N SER A 119 7.87 -11.78 -2.91
CA SER A 119 8.92 -10.76 -2.86
C SER A 119 8.82 -9.87 -4.10
N ILE A 120 8.74 -8.56 -3.88
CA ILE A 120 8.53 -7.57 -4.93
C ILE A 120 9.65 -6.54 -4.86
N GLN A 121 10.24 -6.20 -6.02
CA GLN A 121 11.19 -5.12 -6.17
C GLN A 121 10.71 -4.16 -7.23
N MET A 122 10.86 -2.85 -6.99
CA MET A 122 10.45 -1.81 -7.91
C MET A 122 11.48 -0.70 -8.02
N LYS A 123 11.45 0.00 -9.17
CA LYS A 123 12.23 1.21 -9.40
C LYS A 123 11.35 2.26 -10.04
N THR A 124 11.48 3.52 -9.58
CA THR A 124 10.81 4.66 -10.18
C THR A 124 11.62 5.30 -11.31
N ASP A 125 10.97 6.16 -12.09
CA ASP A 125 11.59 6.99 -13.13
C ASP A 125 12.62 8.00 -12.58
N LYS A 126 12.54 8.33 -11.29
CA LYS A 126 13.52 9.17 -10.58
C LYS A 126 14.63 8.37 -9.87
N GLY A 127 14.58 7.03 -9.97
CA GLY A 127 15.62 6.14 -9.46
C GLY A 127 15.41 5.57 -8.06
N GLN A 128 14.35 5.96 -7.33
CA GLN A 128 14.05 5.37 -6.02
C GLN A 128 13.72 3.87 -6.16
N ILE A 129 14.05 3.12 -5.11
CA ILE A 129 13.88 1.66 -5.07
C ILE A 129 12.91 1.27 -3.94
N LEU A 130 12.07 0.27 -4.18
CA LEU A 130 11.28 -0.42 -3.17
C LEU A 130 11.66 -1.90 -3.13
N THR A 131 11.86 -2.42 -1.93
CA THR A 131 11.86 -3.86 -1.63
C THR A 131 10.68 -4.16 -0.73
N LEU A 132 9.81 -5.09 -1.14
CA LEU A 132 8.63 -5.50 -0.39
C LEU A 132 8.62 -7.01 -0.21
N SER A 133 8.59 -7.45 1.03
CA SER A 133 8.39 -8.84 1.41
C SER A 133 6.99 -9.04 2.01
N LEU A 134 6.25 -10.02 1.50
CA LEU A 134 4.92 -10.35 1.98
C LEU A 134 4.87 -11.83 2.37
N SER A 135 4.25 -12.12 3.51
CA SER A 135 4.10 -13.51 3.96
C SER A 135 2.81 -13.71 4.76
N PHE A 136 2.11 -14.80 4.44
CA PHE A 136 1.05 -15.39 5.27
C PHE A 136 1.55 -16.56 6.12
N ASN A 137 2.84 -16.89 6.04
CA ASN A 137 3.48 -17.97 6.80
C ASN A 137 4.13 -17.49 8.10
N ASN A 138 4.22 -16.17 8.32
CA ASN A 138 4.92 -15.60 9.43
C ASN A 138 4.09 -15.72 10.73
N GLU A 139 4.60 -16.44 11.73
CA GLU A 139 3.94 -16.61 13.02
C GLU A 139 4.07 -15.36 13.93
N GLY A 140 4.88 -14.40 13.58
CA GLY A 140 5.03 -13.11 14.29
C GLY A 140 6.46 -12.56 14.20
N PRO A 141 6.64 -11.26 14.46
CA PRO A 141 5.60 -10.26 14.70
C PRO A 141 4.74 -9.98 13.47
N PHE A 142 3.47 -9.63 13.71
CA PHE A 142 2.51 -9.38 12.64
C PHE A 142 2.45 -7.91 12.25
N GLY A 143 2.01 -7.66 11.03
CA GLY A 143 1.67 -6.33 10.53
C GLY A 143 2.53 -5.88 9.37
N THR A 144 2.50 -4.57 9.11
CA THR A 144 3.30 -3.95 8.06
C THR A 144 4.29 -2.98 8.68
N PHE A 145 5.56 -3.16 8.36
CA PHE A 145 6.69 -2.37 8.83
C PHE A 145 7.30 -1.65 7.64
N PHE A 146 7.35 -0.32 7.70
CA PHE A 146 7.89 0.52 6.64
C PHE A 146 9.20 1.14 7.09
N ARG A 147 10.25 0.97 6.32
CA ARG A 147 11.51 1.70 6.48
C ARG A 147 11.64 2.67 5.31
N TYR A 148 11.63 3.95 5.63
CA TYR A 148 11.89 5.06 4.70
C TYR A 148 13.34 5.46 4.81
N ILE A 149 14.13 5.25 3.76
CA ILE A 149 15.55 5.57 3.71
C ILE A 149 15.72 6.78 2.82
N GLY A 150 16.13 7.90 3.39
CA GLY A 150 16.34 9.15 2.68
C GLY A 150 17.77 9.65 2.75
N ASP A 151 18.00 10.78 2.13
CA ASP A 151 19.30 11.45 2.05
C ASP A 151 19.76 12.07 3.38
N THR A 152 18.83 12.45 4.24
CA THR A 152 19.11 13.16 5.50
C THR A 152 18.68 12.37 6.73
N ALA A 153 17.72 11.46 6.60
CA ALA A 153 17.19 10.69 7.70
C ALA A 153 16.63 9.33 7.24
N THR A 154 16.47 8.44 8.22
CA THR A 154 15.73 7.19 8.08
C THR A 154 14.59 7.18 9.10
N TYR A 155 13.40 6.75 8.67
CA TYR A 155 12.25 6.56 9.52
C TYR A 155 11.71 5.13 9.43
N LEU A 156 11.26 4.60 10.56
CA LEU A 156 10.60 3.29 10.66
C LEU A 156 9.18 3.51 11.16
N ALA A 157 8.19 3.28 10.30
CA ALA A 157 6.79 3.31 10.71
C ALA A 157 6.31 1.88 11.01
N ARG A 158 5.81 1.69 12.24
CA ARG A 158 5.22 0.44 12.73
C ARG A 158 3.81 0.77 13.20
N TYR A 159 2.81 0.53 12.35
CA TYR A 159 1.43 0.99 12.56
C TYR A 159 1.38 2.52 12.77
N ASP A 160 0.95 2.96 13.94
CA ASP A 160 0.82 4.39 14.25
C ASP A 160 2.09 4.97 14.90
N ASP A 161 3.07 4.13 15.26
CA ASP A 161 4.34 4.54 15.84
C ASP A 161 5.37 4.87 14.75
N LEU A 162 6.19 5.90 15.02
CA LEU A 162 7.31 6.28 14.17
C LEU A 162 8.60 6.31 14.97
N PHE A 163 9.65 5.71 14.41
CA PHE A 163 10.99 5.70 14.96
C PHE A 163 11.98 6.31 13.98
N ASN A 164 13.07 6.86 14.46
CA ASN A 164 14.19 7.28 13.64
C ASN A 164 15.13 6.10 13.29
N GLY A 165 16.18 6.36 12.51
CA GLY A 165 17.15 5.33 12.10
C GLY A 165 17.97 4.70 13.23
N LYS A 166 17.86 5.21 14.47
CA LYS A 166 18.48 4.65 15.68
C LYS A 166 17.49 3.90 16.56
N ASP A 167 16.28 3.66 16.07
CA ASP A 167 15.18 3.02 16.79
C ASP A 167 14.67 3.84 18.00
N GLU A 168 14.85 5.17 17.96
CA GLU A 168 14.32 6.10 18.95
C GLU A 168 12.95 6.62 18.50
N PRO A 169 11.94 6.72 19.40
CA PRO A 169 10.63 7.26 19.05
C PRO A 169 10.72 8.69 18.51
N VAL A 170 9.94 8.97 17.46
CA VAL A 170 9.81 10.30 16.88
C VAL A 170 8.50 10.93 17.36
N ASP A 171 8.58 12.16 17.88
CA ASP A 171 7.39 12.95 18.20
C ASP A 171 6.68 13.38 16.92
N ILE A 172 5.48 12.88 16.70
CA ILE A 172 4.63 13.17 15.55
C ILE A 172 3.48 14.14 15.89
N SER A 173 3.50 14.78 17.05
CA SER A 173 2.47 15.74 17.50
C SER A 173 2.33 16.96 16.59
N SER A 174 3.35 17.22 15.75
CA SER A 174 3.27 18.26 14.70
C SER A 174 2.31 17.93 13.55
N VAL A 175 1.86 16.68 13.45
CA VAL A 175 0.81 16.30 12.51
C VAL A 175 -0.53 16.69 13.12
N ASP A 176 -1.05 17.84 12.70
CA ASP A 176 -2.32 18.39 13.21
C ASP A 176 -3.51 17.64 12.56
N VAL A 177 -3.97 16.60 13.24
CA VAL A 177 -5.08 15.76 12.82
C VAL A 177 -6.04 15.50 13.97
N PRO A 178 -7.35 15.38 13.72
CA PRO A 178 -8.37 15.22 14.79
C PRO A 178 -8.40 13.81 15.40
N SER A 179 -7.60 12.86 14.88
CA SER A 179 -7.56 11.48 15.34
C SER A 179 -6.20 10.88 15.02
N THR A 180 -5.79 9.85 15.76
CA THR A 180 -4.63 9.00 15.43
C THR A 180 -5.02 7.77 14.60
N ASN A 181 -6.32 7.51 14.43
CA ASN A 181 -6.83 6.38 13.67
C ASN A 181 -6.89 6.71 12.18
N GLY A 182 -6.00 6.11 11.38
CA GLY A 182 -5.92 6.33 9.95
C GLY A 182 -7.21 5.97 9.18
N ILE A 183 -8.01 5.00 9.65
CA ILE A 183 -9.30 4.65 9.03
C ILE A 183 -10.31 5.79 9.27
N GLU A 184 -10.39 6.32 10.49
CA GLU A 184 -11.25 7.46 10.78
C GLU A 184 -10.85 8.69 9.95
N LEU A 185 -9.55 8.97 9.85
CA LEU A 185 -9.05 10.09 9.05
C LEU A 185 -9.37 9.92 7.56
N GLN A 186 -9.25 8.71 7.04
CA GLN A 186 -9.64 8.36 5.67
C GLN A 186 -11.13 8.64 5.43
N ASP A 187 -12.01 8.19 6.33
CA ASP A 187 -13.46 8.37 6.20
C ASP A 187 -13.86 9.86 6.31
N ARG A 188 -13.19 10.61 7.19
CA ARG A 188 -13.36 12.07 7.30
C ARG A 188 -12.97 12.79 6.00
N GLU A 189 -11.86 12.40 5.38
CA GLU A 189 -11.43 12.94 4.08
C GLU A 189 -12.46 12.66 2.99
N PHE A 190 -12.98 11.45 2.92
CA PHE A 190 -14.02 11.11 1.94
C PHE A 190 -15.27 11.96 2.08
N ILE A 191 -15.77 12.11 3.31
CA ILE A 191 -16.95 12.94 3.59
C ILE A 191 -16.67 14.43 3.30
N ALA A 192 -15.47 14.92 3.63
CA ALA A 192 -15.07 16.30 3.34
C ALA A 192 -15.01 16.54 1.82
N ALA A 193 -14.40 15.62 1.07
CA ALA A 193 -14.33 15.71 -0.39
C ALA A 193 -15.72 15.78 -1.05
N ILE A 194 -16.67 14.97 -0.57
CA ILE A 194 -18.06 15.02 -1.05
C ILE A 194 -18.71 16.38 -0.74
N ARG A 195 -18.57 16.89 0.48
CA ARG A 195 -19.18 18.16 0.90
C ARG A 195 -18.62 19.38 0.16
N GLU A 196 -17.33 19.32 -0.14
CA GLU A 196 -16.58 20.40 -0.78
C GLU A 196 -16.56 20.28 -2.32
N GLY A 197 -17.04 19.17 -2.87
CA GLY A 197 -17.05 18.92 -4.32
C GLY A 197 -15.65 18.85 -4.93
N ARG A 198 -14.68 18.25 -4.22
CA ARG A 198 -13.29 18.14 -4.65
C ARG A 198 -12.82 16.69 -4.75
N GLU A 199 -11.70 16.48 -5.44
CA GLU A 199 -10.99 15.21 -5.44
C GLU A 199 -10.45 14.90 -4.04
N PRO A 200 -10.65 13.67 -3.52
CA PRO A 200 -10.08 13.24 -2.25
C PRO A 200 -8.60 12.86 -2.40
N ASN A 201 -7.87 12.92 -1.30
CA ASN A 201 -6.55 12.31 -1.22
C ASN A 201 -6.68 10.78 -1.31
N SER A 202 -6.21 10.12 -2.27
CA SER A 202 -6.43 8.74 -2.74
C SER A 202 -7.68 8.59 -3.63
N SER A 203 -7.99 9.62 -4.45
CA SER A 203 -8.98 9.49 -5.50
C SER A 203 -8.62 8.33 -6.45
N VAL A 204 -9.64 7.76 -7.11
CA VAL A 204 -9.40 6.68 -8.09
C VAL A 204 -8.39 7.10 -9.15
N GLN A 205 -8.49 8.33 -9.67
CA GLN A 205 -7.51 8.88 -10.63
C GLN A 205 -6.09 8.95 -10.02
N GLY A 206 -5.99 9.33 -8.73
CA GLY A 206 -4.71 9.47 -8.03
C GLY A 206 -4.03 8.16 -7.65
N VAL A 207 -4.76 7.04 -7.66
CA VAL A 207 -4.22 5.72 -7.29
C VAL A 207 -4.17 4.71 -8.44
N ILE A 208 -4.72 5.05 -9.62
CA ILE A 208 -4.87 4.10 -10.72
C ILE A 208 -3.53 3.51 -11.19
N ASP A 209 -2.44 4.27 -11.11
CA ASP A 209 -1.11 3.79 -11.49
C ASP A 209 -0.60 2.68 -10.56
N CYS A 210 -1.01 2.66 -9.30
CA CYS A 210 -0.74 1.55 -8.39
C CYS A 210 -1.35 0.24 -8.94
N TYR A 211 -2.60 0.28 -9.40
CA TYR A 211 -3.28 -0.89 -9.94
C TYR A 211 -2.76 -1.32 -11.31
N ARG A 212 -2.25 -0.40 -12.13
CA ARG A 212 -1.49 -0.72 -13.34
C ARG A 212 -0.26 -1.56 -13.00
N VAL A 213 0.53 -1.11 -12.03
CA VAL A 213 1.74 -1.83 -11.58
C VAL A 213 1.39 -3.22 -11.04
N ILE A 214 0.33 -3.33 -10.23
CA ILE A 214 -0.14 -4.63 -9.71
C ILE A 214 -0.56 -5.56 -10.87
N GLY A 215 -1.28 -5.04 -11.85
CA GLY A 215 -1.67 -5.79 -13.05
C GLY A 215 -0.48 -6.29 -13.87
N GLU A 216 0.56 -5.48 -14.03
CA GLU A 216 1.81 -5.88 -14.71
C GLU A 216 2.54 -6.99 -13.92
N LEU A 217 2.58 -6.89 -12.58
CA LEU A 217 3.15 -7.94 -11.73
C LEU A 217 2.34 -9.24 -11.80
N ALA A 218 0.99 -9.15 -11.80
CA ALA A 218 0.12 -10.31 -11.95
C ALA A 218 0.37 -11.03 -13.28
N ALA A 219 0.43 -10.29 -14.39
CA ALA A 219 0.72 -10.84 -15.70
C ALA A 219 2.10 -11.54 -15.77
N SER A 220 3.12 -10.96 -15.09
CA SER A 220 4.45 -11.58 -15.06
C SER A 220 4.49 -12.88 -14.24
N LEU A 221 3.61 -13.09 -13.28
CA LEU A 221 3.48 -14.36 -12.55
C LEU A 221 2.87 -15.46 -13.43
N GLU A 222 1.84 -15.13 -14.23
CA GLU A 222 1.24 -16.07 -15.18
C GLU A 222 2.27 -16.58 -16.21
N GLU A 223 3.18 -15.71 -16.65
CA GLU A 223 4.28 -16.10 -17.54
C GLU A 223 5.29 -17.02 -16.85
N GLN A 224 5.60 -16.80 -15.56
CA GLN A 224 6.54 -17.62 -14.78
C GLN A 224 5.97 -19.02 -14.53
N ASP A 225 4.70 -19.15 -14.21
CA ASP A 225 4.03 -20.44 -13.97
C ASP A 225 3.91 -21.29 -15.25
N GLY A 226 4.02 -20.70 -16.44
CA GLY A 226 4.07 -21.37 -17.74
C GLY A 226 5.37 -22.13 -18.06
N TRP A 227 6.38 -22.07 -17.17
CA TRP A 227 7.68 -22.75 -17.31
C TRP A 227 7.76 -24.09 -16.55
N SER A 228 6.65 -24.64 -16.07
CA SER A 228 6.57 -25.93 -15.36
C SER A 228 6.44 -27.13 -16.31
#